data_a6bc20bb89ecf09d9385d16873e60585
#
_entry.id   a6bc20bb89ecf09d9385d16873e60585
#
_cell.length_a   1.000
_cell.length_b   1.000
_cell.length_c   1.000
_cell.angle_alpha   90.00
_cell.angle_beta   90.00
_cell.angle_gamma   90.00
#
_symmetry.space_group_name_H-M   'P 1'
#
loop_
_entity.id
_entity.type
_entity.pdbx_description
1 polymer ?
#
loop_
_entity_poly.entity_id
_entity_poly.type
_entity_poly.pdbx_seq_one_letter_code
_entity_poly.pdbx_strand_id
1 'polypeptide(L)'
;LNETGADEAAAHARLIEDNLVLTCEAERLYRDGGFAGDAALLDRLRGRVSRHTRVVGEVFPGFPAHDPEPPRLFGGSAAFREKQGAALAAPRPPGPPSLLCETRDVRLAGNALFHVADGRPQVLFETYRPQERHVVPGPGPDFLQVDESIAEPGLAFLLNSAGSFNYGHWLIDDLPRLRALDGLRAHHPGVPVTLVLVSYFPHIDAARRRSIQLLMGRRSGVSIRFLDRYKTYHFACLHHATPCSLPSTGKSPHALSFLTRQVRARTRLPRAVFGIQRLAGRGRRLFVDRHPGRGRGLANREAVLAVLRGLGFEAFDPELTSVRQQAVRFSAAEIVVGIAGAGMANTVFCRPGTPILHLVPEGWEDPFYAELAAVRGESYRAVFGPRVPPGSGSAVPPDWPAHLHDFSVEPTELMAALAAADPARFSGARRAVPGPDAP
;
A
#
# COMPACT_ATOMS: atom_id res chain seq x y z
N LEU A 1 42.32 12.65 6.10
CA LEU A 1 41.09 12.24 5.40
C LEU A 1 41.36 10.90 4.79
N ASN A 2 40.77 9.84 5.33
CA ASN A 2 41.00 8.46 4.87
C ASN A 2 40.40 8.28 3.47
N GLU A 3 41.06 7.48 2.62
CA GLU A 3 40.60 7.13 1.28
C GLU A 3 39.14 6.67 1.22
N THR A 4 38.65 6.01 2.28
CA THR A 4 37.23 5.62 2.44
C THR A 4 36.29 6.81 2.50
N GLY A 5 36.67 7.92 3.09
CA GLY A 5 35.82 9.12 3.18
C GLY A 5 35.74 9.90 1.85
N ALA A 6 36.77 9.82 1.00
CA ALA A 6 36.75 10.41 -0.33
C ALA A 6 35.86 9.61 -1.28
N ASP A 7 35.90 8.26 -1.17
CA ASP A 7 35.07 7.36 -1.98
C ASP A 7 33.59 7.48 -1.59
N GLU A 8 33.27 7.62 -0.31
CA GLU A 8 31.90 7.87 0.16
C GLU A 8 31.36 9.23 -0.33
N ALA A 9 32.19 10.29 -0.28
CA ALA A 9 31.81 11.60 -0.76
C ALA A 9 31.58 11.63 -2.29
N ALA A 10 32.43 10.93 -3.04
CA ALA A 10 32.29 10.79 -4.50
C ALA A 10 31.05 9.99 -4.88
N ALA A 11 30.78 8.87 -4.18
CA ALA A 11 29.58 8.08 -4.36
C ALA A 11 28.29 8.89 -4.03
N HIS A 12 28.37 9.73 -3.01
CA HIS A 12 27.29 10.61 -2.59
C HIS A 12 27.01 11.74 -3.60
N ALA A 13 28.08 12.34 -4.16
CA ALA A 13 27.97 13.35 -5.22
C ALA A 13 27.33 12.75 -6.48
N ARG A 14 27.72 11.54 -6.88
CA ARG A 14 27.07 10.82 -8.01
C ARG A 14 25.61 10.55 -7.76
N LEU A 15 25.25 10.14 -6.55
CA LEU A 15 23.85 9.91 -6.19
C LEU A 15 23.00 11.19 -6.27
N ILE A 16 23.58 12.34 -6.03
CA ILE A 16 22.90 13.63 -6.15
C ILE A 16 22.74 14.03 -7.61
N GLU A 17 23.75 13.81 -8.44
CA GLU A 17 23.64 14.00 -9.90
C GLU A 17 22.61 13.06 -10.50
N ASP A 18 22.63 11.77 -10.12
CA ASP A 18 21.65 10.78 -10.53
C ASP A 18 20.22 11.18 -10.10
N ASN A 19 20.07 11.82 -8.95
CA ASN A 19 18.79 12.30 -8.46
C ASN A 19 18.27 13.52 -9.27
N LEU A 20 19.14 14.40 -9.67
CA LEU A 20 18.81 15.52 -10.59
C LEU A 20 18.40 15.00 -11.98
N VAL A 21 19.15 14.06 -12.52
CA VAL A 21 18.83 13.39 -13.79
C VAL A 21 17.49 12.69 -13.70
N LEU A 22 17.23 11.95 -12.61
CA LEU A 22 15.95 11.32 -12.34
C LEU A 22 14.80 12.33 -12.31
N THR A 23 14.99 13.45 -11.64
CA THR A 23 13.94 14.47 -11.54
C THR A 23 13.62 15.05 -12.92
N CYS A 24 14.64 15.38 -13.70
CA CYS A 24 14.47 15.92 -15.05
C CYS A 24 13.89 14.87 -16.02
N GLU A 25 14.37 13.64 -15.97
CA GLU A 25 13.90 12.56 -16.83
C GLU A 25 12.46 12.16 -16.51
N ALA A 26 12.12 12.16 -15.26
CA ALA A 26 10.80 11.89 -14.80
C ALA A 26 9.80 13.01 -15.11
N GLU A 27 10.20 14.28 -15.13
CA GLU A 27 9.39 15.40 -15.63
C GLU A 27 9.14 15.27 -17.14
N ARG A 28 10.16 14.84 -17.88
CA ARG A 28 10.02 14.54 -19.31
C ARG A 28 9.04 13.38 -19.55
N LEU A 29 9.21 12.27 -18.84
CA LEU A 29 8.35 11.09 -18.97
C LEU A 29 6.92 11.37 -18.52
N TYR A 30 6.71 12.25 -17.55
CA TYR A 30 5.38 12.70 -17.15
C TYR A 30 4.70 13.52 -18.26
N ARG A 31 5.44 14.41 -18.92
CA ARG A 31 4.96 15.16 -20.09
C ARG A 31 4.64 14.26 -21.28
N ASP A 32 5.44 13.23 -21.49
CA ASP A 32 5.31 12.31 -22.63
C ASP A 32 4.36 11.13 -22.37
N GLY A 33 3.71 11.08 -21.19
CA GLY A 33 2.68 10.10 -20.84
C GLY A 33 3.18 8.66 -20.60
N GLY A 34 4.49 8.44 -20.47
CA GLY A 34 5.07 7.13 -20.23
C GLY A 34 6.11 7.15 -19.10
N PHE A 35 5.99 6.23 -18.14
CA PHE A 35 6.99 6.01 -17.10
C PHE A 35 7.31 4.51 -16.99
N ALA A 36 8.42 4.10 -17.59
CA ALA A 36 9.10 2.85 -17.22
C ALA A 36 10.10 3.20 -16.12
N GLY A 37 9.82 2.80 -14.86
CA GLY A 37 10.74 3.05 -13.76
C GLY A 37 12.11 2.44 -14.06
N ASP A 38 13.19 3.18 -13.88
CA ASP A 38 14.53 2.64 -13.93
C ASP A 38 14.79 1.80 -12.67
N ALA A 39 14.49 0.49 -12.76
CA ALA A 39 14.67 -0.45 -11.67
C ALA A 39 16.14 -0.51 -11.20
N ALA A 40 17.10 -0.34 -12.10
CA ALA A 40 18.52 -0.38 -11.78
C ALA A 40 18.93 0.82 -10.91
N LEU A 41 18.36 1.98 -11.16
CA LEU A 41 18.62 3.16 -10.35
C LEU A 41 17.99 3.06 -8.96
N LEU A 42 16.75 2.54 -8.87
CA LEU A 42 16.11 2.28 -7.59
C LEU A 42 16.91 1.29 -6.75
N ASP A 43 17.49 0.28 -7.37
CA ASP A 43 18.35 -0.68 -6.68
C ASP A 43 19.63 -0.03 -6.14
N ARG A 44 20.24 0.91 -6.88
CA ARG A 44 21.40 1.67 -6.42
C ARG A 44 21.09 2.60 -5.24
N LEU A 45 19.86 3.12 -5.17
CA LEU A 45 19.43 4.04 -4.10
C LEU A 45 18.90 3.30 -2.87
N ARG A 46 18.74 1.97 -2.94
CA ARG A 46 18.18 1.16 -1.85
C ARG A 46 18.99 1.28 -0.56
N GLY A 47 18.28 1.60 0.53
CA GLY A 47 18.88 1.70 1.86
C GLY A 47 19.83 2.88 2.08
N ARG A 48 19.93 3.78 1.11
CA ARG A 48 20.76 4.98 1.22
C ARG A 48 19.89 6.20 1.56
N VAL A 49 20.55 7.23 2.08
CA VAL A 49 19.94 8.54 2.35
C VAL A 49 20.76 9.65 1.69
N SER A 50 20.12 10.76 1.34
CA SER A 50 20.80 11.91 0.74
C SER A 50 21.76 12.56 1.74
N ARG A 51 22.74 13.31 1.23
CA ARG A 51 23.72 14.05 2.07
C ARG A 51 23.08 15.09 2.99
N HIS A 52 21.87 15.52 2.68
CA HIS A 52 21.13 16.50 3.46
C HIS A 52 20.32 15.87 4.59
N THR A 53 20.32 14.55 4.65
CA THR A 53 19.55 13.79 5.62
C THR A 53 20.46 13.18 6.67
N ARG A 54 20.19 13.48 7.92
CA ARG A 54 20.85 12.85 9.07
C ARG A 54 20.02 11.67 9.56
N VAL A 55 20.61 10.50 9.61
CA VAL A 55 19.98 9.33 10.24
C VAL A 55 20.02 9.51 11.75
N VAL A 56 18.88 9.46 12.40
CA VAL A 56 18.70 9.60 13.84
C VAL A 56 18.58 8.25 14.54
N GLY A 57 17.97 7.27 13.85
CA GLY A 57 17.80 5.94 14.40
C GLY A 57 17.13 4.97 13.40
N GLU A 58 16.94 3.74 13.82
CA GLU A 58 16.24 2.71 13.07
C GLU A 58 14.78 2.63 13.51
N VAL A 59 13.86 2.58 12.54
CA VAL A 59 12.41 2.36 12.77
C VAL A 59 12.09 0.88 12.69
N PHE A 60 12.53 0.22 11.62
CA PHE A 60 12.41 -1.21 11.41
C PHE A 60 13.72 -1.77 10.87
N PRO A 61 14.16 -2.94 11.34
CA PRO A 61 15.33 -3.59 10.77
C PRO A 61 15.08 -3.99 9.31
N GLY A 62 16.16 -4.14 8.57
CA GLY A 62 16.14 -4.79 7.27
C GLY A 62 15.66 -6.24 7.38
N PHE A 63 15.32 -6.84 6.26
CA PHE A 63 14.88 -8.23 6.21
C PHE A 63 15.60 -9.00 5.09
N PRO A 64 15.79 -10.33 5.24
CA PRO A 64 16.53 -11.12 4.28
C PRO A 64 15.81 -11.23 2.94
N ALA A 65 16.56 -11.62 1.91
CA ALA A 65 16.00 -12.10 0.66
C ALA A 65 15.02 -13.25 0.93
N HIS A 66 13.99 -13.34 0.12
CA HIS A 66 12.98 -14.40 0.27
C HIS A 66 12.42 -14.84 -1.07
N ASP A 67 12.04 -16.12 -1.13
CA ASP A 67 11.34 -16.69 -2.26
C ASP A 67 9.84 -16.69 -1.95
N PRO A 68 8.99 -15.99 -2.72
CA PRO A 68 7.55 -16.05 -2.55
C PRO A 68 7.03 -17.46 -2.78
N GLU A 69 6.01 -17.86 -2.02
CA GLU A 69 5.26 -19.08 -2.32
C GLU A 69 4.64 -18.99 -3.72
N PRO A 70 4.73 -20.06 -4.53
CA PRO A 70 4.18 -20.05 -5.88
C PRO A 70 2.71 -19.60 -5.91
N PRO A 71 2.34 -18.65 -6.77
CA PRO A 71 0.98 -18.15 -6.83
C PRO A 71 0.02 -19.21 -7.41
N ARG A 72 -1.24 -19.16 -7.00
CA ARG A 72 -2.32 -19.99 -7.53
C ARG A 72 -3.27 -19.12 -8.33
N LEU A 73 -3.17 -19.20 -9.64
CA LEU A 73 -3.87 -18.33 -10.59
C LEU A 73 -4.93 -19.14 -11.37
N PHE A 74 -6.14 -18.58 -11.45
CA PHE A 74 -7.31 -19.16 -12.09
C PHE A 74 -7.88 -18.17 -13.11
N GLY A 75 -8.63 -18.67 -14.09
CA GLY A 75 -9.25 -17.82 -15.13
C GLY A 75 -8.24 -17.09 -16.01
N GLY A 76 -8.74 -16.23 -16.90
CA GLY A 76 -7.90 -15.53 -17.87
C GLY A 76 -7.20 -16.45 -18.88
N SER A 77 -6.36 -15.89 -19.75
CA SER A 77 -5.61 -16.69 -20.72
C SER A 77 -4.44 -17.46 -20.06
N ALA A 78 -4.11 -18.65 -20.62
CA ALA A 78 -3.01 -19.45 -20.10
C ALA A 78 -1.66 -18.73 -20.19
N ALA A 79 -1.40 -18.03 -21.29
CA ALA A 79 -0.17 -17.25 -21.49
C ALA A 79 -0.03 -16.11 -20.47
N PHE A 80 -1.15 -15.43 -20.12
CA PHE A 80 -1.13 -14.40 -19.09
C PHE A 80 -0.83 -15.01 -17.72
N ARG A 81 -1.47 -16.12 -17.35
CA ARG A 81 -1.20 -16.78 -16.06
C ARG A 81 0.25 -17.25 -15.93
N GLU A 82 0.82 -17.80 -17.01
CA GLU A 82 2.23 -18.22 -17.01
C GLU A 82 3.17 -17.04 -16.81
N LYS A 83 3.03 -15.98 -17.62
CA LYS A 83 3.81 -14.74 -17.47
C LYS A 83 3.69 -14.16 -16.06
N GLN A 84 2.48 -14.00 -15.58
CA GLN A 84 2.20 -13.41 -14.27
C GLN A 84 2.69 -14.32 -13.13
N GLY A 85 2.51 -15.63 -13.27
CA GLY A 85 3.00 -16.61 -12.31
C GLY A 85 4.51 -16.54 -12.13
N ALA A 86 5.26 -16.50 -13.23
CA ALA A 86 6.71 -16.35 -13.21
C ALA A 86 7.16 -15.04 -12.55
N ALA A 87 6.52 -13.92 -12.89
CA ALA A 87 6.84 -12.61 -12.32
C ALA A 87 6.58 -12.54 -10.81
N LEU A 88 5.48 -13.13 -10.34
CA LEU A 88 5.12 -13.14 -8.91
C LEU A 88 5.93 -14.14 -8.09
N ALA A 89 6.41 -15.23 -8.69
CA ALA A 89 7.27 -16.22 -8.04
C ALA A 89 8.76 -15.84 -8.03
N ALA A 90 9.14 -14.75 -8.71
CA ALA A 90 10.54 -14.34 -8.78
C ALA A 90 11.10 -14.02 -7.38
N PRO A 91 12.33 -14.48 -7.07
CA PRO A 91 13.00 -14.17 -5.81
C PRO A 91 13.06 -12.68 -5.52
N ARG A 92 12.87 -12.30 -4.28
CA ARG A 92 12.96 -10.91 -3.81
C ARG A 92 14.30 -10.68 -3.11
N PRO A 93 15.03 -9.62 -3.46
CA PRO A 93 16.27 -9.27 -2.78
C PRO A 93 16.00 -8.82 -1.34
N PRO A 94 17.04 -8.75 -0.49
CA PRO A 94 16.87 -8.28 0.89
C PRO A 94 16.34 -6.85 0.91
N GLY A 95 15.43 -6.58 1.85
CA GLY A 95 14.91 -5.23 2.09
C GLY A 95 15.80 -4.44 3.04
N PRO A 96 16.05 -3.15 2.76
CA PRO A 96 16.84 -2.30 3.65
C PRO A 96 16.08 -1.98 4.96
N PRO A 97 16.78 -1.52 6.00
CA PRO A 97 16.14 -0.99 7.18
C PRO A 97 15.31 0.27 6.86
N SER A 98 14.24 0.47 7.59
CA SER A 98 13.54 1.76 7.61
C SER A 98 14.16 2.64 8.69
N LEU A 99 14.61 3.83 8.31
CA LEU A 99 15.40 4.73 9.13
C LEU A 99 14.57 5.93 9.56
N LEU A 100 14.76 6.38 10.82
CA LEU A 100 14.31 7.69 11.28
C LEU A 100 15.33 8.72 10.86
N CYS A 101 14.88 9.72 10.14
CA CYS A 101 15.70 10.75 9.52
C CYS A 101 15.31 12.15 10.02
N GLU A 102 16.29 13.03 10.07
CA GLU A 102 16.15 14.46 10.28
C GLU A 102 16.72 15.19 9.05
N THR A 103 15.97 16.13 8.52
CA THR A 103 16.40 16.97 7.41
C THR A 103 16.15 18.43 7.77
N ARG A 104 17.13 19.30 7.52
CA ARG A 104 17.06 20.72 7.82
C ARG A 104 16.96 21.53 6.54
N ASP A 105 16.34 22.70 6.62
CA ASP A 105 16.17 23.62 5.52
C ASP A 105 15.58 22.93 4.27
N VAL A 106 14.46 22.25 4.48
CA VAL A 106 13.82 21.39 3.47
C VAL A 106 12.49 21.96 3.02
N ARG A 107 12.17 21.74 1.76
CA ARG A 107 10.86 22.07 1.18
C ARG A 107 10.05 20.82 0.90
N LEU A 108 8.75 20.95 1.06
CA LEU A 108 7.75 19.93 0.71
C LEU A 108 6.82 20.52 -0.35
N ALA A 109 6.79 19.95 -1.53
CA ALA A 109 5.81 20.26 -2.57
C ALA A 109 5.10 18.95 -3.00
N GLY A 110 3.78 18.92 -2.88
CA GLY A 110 3.05 17.67 -3.05
C GLY A 110 3.57 16.60 -2.08
N ASN A 111 4.16 15.53 -2.61
CA ASN A 111 4.75 14.45 -1.79
C ASN A 111 6.29 14.44 -1.80
N ALA A 112 6.92 15.35 -2.52
CA ALA A 112 8.36 15.39 -2.67
C ALA A 112 9.00 16.29 -1.62
N LEU A 113 9.97 15.75 -0.90
CA LEU A 113 10.91 16.54 -0.10
C LEU A 113 12.11 16.90 -0.97
N PHE A 114 12.55 18.14 -0.91
CA PHE A 114 13.70 18.60 -1.68
C PHE A 114 14.44 19.77 -1.01
N HIS A 115 15.72 19.88 -1.31
CA HIS A 115 16.54 21.04 -1.05
C HIS A 115 16.65 21.92 -2.29
N VAL A 116 17.04 23.16 -2.09
CA VAL A 116 17.42 24.04 -3.18
C VAL A 116 18.91 24.36 -3.02
N ALA A 117 19.72 23.90 -3.96
CA ALA A 117 21.14 24.21 -4.04
C ALA A 117 21.41 24.86 -5.40
N ASP A 118 22.11 26.00 -5.38
CA ASP A 118 22.44 26.77 -6.59
C ASP A 118 21.22 27.09 -7.48
N GLY A 119 20.09 27.41 -6.83
CA GLY A 119 18.83 27.70 -7.51
C GLY A 119 18.14 26.48 -8.15
N ARG A 120 18.61 25.26 -7.87
CA ARG A 120 18.06 24.01 -8.41
C ARG A 120 17.50 23.11 -7.30
N PRO A 121 16.38 22.44 -7.55
CA PRO A 121 15.83 21.48 -6.60
C PRO A 121 16.62 20.18 -6.61
N GLN A 122 16.88 19.66 -5.41
CA GLN A 122 17.47 18.34 -5.18
C GLN A 122 16.50 17.52 -4.36
N VAL A 123 15.81 16.58 -5.00
CA VAL A 123 14.81 15.73 -4.33
C VAL A 123 15.53 14.77 -3.38
N LEU A 124 14.97 14.60 -2.18
CA LEU A 124 15.45 13.59 -1.23
C LEU A 124 14.98 12.22 -1.73
N PHE A 125 15.88 11.47 -2.35
CA PHE A 125 15.55 10.19 -3.01
C PHE A 125 14.99 9.15 -2.05
N GLU A 126 15.34 9.19 -0.79
CA GLU A 126 14.81 8.29 0.24
C GLU A 126 13.31 8.49 0.51
N THR A 127 12.74 9.63 0.15
CA THR A 127 11.30 9.88 0.25
C THR A 127 10.56 9.70 -1.07
N TYR A 128 11.29 9.43 -2.14
CA TYR A 128 10.81 9.45 -3.50
C TYR A 128 10.48 8.05 -4.03
N ARG A 129 9.29 7.91 -4.63
CA ARG A 129 8.83 6.69 -5.28
C ARG A 129 8.46 6.99 -6.73
N PRO A 130 9.38 6.79 -7.66
CA PRO A 130 9.16 7.09 -9.08
C PRO A 130 7.91 6.44 -9.66
N GLN A 131 7.56 5.22 -9.22
CA GLN A 131 6.42 4.46 -9.72
C GLN A 131 5.06 5.09 -9.37
N GLU A 132 5.01 5.93 -8.34
CA GLU A 132 3.76 6.56 -7.86
C GLU A 132 3.59 7.99 -8.39
N ARG A 133 4.44 8.44 -9.30
CA ARG A 133 4.45 9.83 -9.81
C ARG A 133 3.21 10.23 -10.59
N HIS A 134 2.61 9.31 -11.32
CA HIS A 134 1.39 9.58 -12.09
C HIS A 134 0.23 10.10 -11.23
N VAL A 135 0.36 10.01 -9.92
CA VAL A 135 -0.70 10.36 -8.97
C VAL A 135 -0.48 11.72 -8.33
N VAL A 136 0.75 12.24 -8.37
CA VAL A 136 1.10 13.49 -7.73
C VAL A 136 1.74 14.38 -8.79
N PRO A 137 1.20 15.59 -8.99
CA PRO A 137 1.89 16.58 -9.80
C PRO A 137 3.32 16.71 -9.29
N GLY A 138 4.31 16.45 -10.13
CA GLY A 138 5.69 16.79 -9.82
C GLY A 138 5.77 18.27 -9.50
N PRO A 139 6.81 18.73 -8.78
CA PRO A 139 7.00 20.13 -8.54
C PRO A 139 7.10 20.83 -9.91
N GLY A 140 6.14 21.74 -10.20
CA GLY A 140 6.23 22.61 -11.35
C GLY A 140 7.34 23.64 -11.18
N PRO A 141 7.63 24.49 -12.19
CA PRO A 141 8.64 25.54 -12.08
C PRO A 141 8.41 26.49 -10.89
N ASP A 142 7.18 26.58 -10.40
CA ASP A 142 6.82 27.46 -9.28
C ASP A 142 7.16 26.85 -7.90
N PHE A 143 7.57 25.60 -7.81
CA PHE A 143 7.88 24.94 -6.53
C PHE A 143 9.13 25.53 -5.82
N LEU A 144 9.94 26.32 -6.50
CA LEU A 144 11.01 27.10 -5.89
C LEU A 144 10.47 28.25 -5.02
N GLN A 145 9.24 28.71 -5.29
CA GLN A 145 8.57 29.70 -4.47
C GLN A 145 7.91 29.02 -3.26
N VAL A 146 8.24 29.48 -2.07
CA VAL A 146 7.64 29.00 -0.81
C VAL A 146 6.35 29.74 -0.55
N ASP A 147 5.23 29.02 -0.45
CA ASP A 147 3.94 29.60 -0.10
C ASP A 147 3.80 29.83 1.41
N GLU A 148 4.40 28.93 2.21
CA GLU A 148 4.30 28.99 3.66
C GLU A 148 5.52 28.38 4.32
N SER A 149 6.09 29.08 5.31
CA SER A 149 7.11 28.52 6.21
C SER A 149 6.43 27.97 7.45
N ILE A 150 6.65 26.69 7.72
CA ILE A 150 6.07 26.00 8.87
C ILE A 150 6.99 26.15 10.07
N ALA A 151 6.54 26.92 11.05
CA ALA A 151 7.17 27.04 12.35
C ALA A 151 6.32 26.29 13.39
N GLU A 152 6.65 25.03 13.64
CA GLU A 152 5.97 24.25 14.67
C GLU A 152 6.62 24.51 16.04
N PRO A 153 5.85 24.60 17.13
CA PRO A 153 6.37 24.80 18.47
C PRO A 153 7.14 23.58 19.04
N GLY A 154 7.20 22.50 18.27
CA GLY A 154 7.86 21.24 18.60
C GLY A 154 8.48 20.60 17.38
N LEU A 155 8.42 19.29 17.29
CA LEU A 155 8.98 18.52 16.20
C LEU A 155 7.92 18.31 15.10
N ALA A 156 8.29 18.56 13.85
CA ALA A 156 7.49 18.20 12.70
C ALA A 156 7.93 16.80 12.20
N PHE A 157 6.97 15.89 11.99
CA PHE A 157 7.22 14.57 11.44
C PHE A 157 6.32 14.31 10.23
N LEU A 158 6.92 14.14 9.06
CA LEU A 158 6.20 13.84 7.83
C LEU A 158 5.78 12.36 7.81
N LEU A 159 4.49 12.12 7.84
CA LEU A 159 3.87 10.81 7.68
C LEU A 159 3.08 10.78 6.38
N ASN A 160 3.80 10.80 5.28
CA ASN A 160 3.22 10.84 3.92
C ASN A 160 4.15 10.21 2.91
N SER A 161 3.58 9.65 1.84
CA SER A 161 4.28 9.24 0.62
C SER A 161 3.39 9.53 -0.59
N ALA A 162 3.92 9.31 -1.78
CA ALA A 162 3.14 9.46 -3.00
C ALA A 162 1.89 8.57 -3.04
N GLY A 163 1.92 7.40 -2.40
CA GLY A 163 0.79 6.47 -2.31
C GLY A 163 -0.26 6.78 -1.23
N SER A 164 -0.04 7.78 -0.37
CA SER A 164 -0.91 8.05 0.79
C SER A 164 -2.35 8.46 0.46
N PHE A 165 -2.64 8.81 -0.79
CA PHE A 165 -4.01 9.07 -1.29
C PHE A 165 -4.82 7.77 -1.44
N ASN A 166 -4.15 6.60 -1.54
CA ASN A 166 -4.76 5.27 -1.63
C ASN A 166 -4.75 4.61 -0.25
N TYR A 167 -5.92 4.20 0.23
CA TYR A 167 -6.06 3.58 1.55
C TYR A 167 -5.16 2.35 1.73
N GLY A 168 -4.96 1.54 0.68
CA GLY A 168 -4.10 0.35 0.75
C GLY A 168 -2.64 0.71 1.02
N HIS A 169 -2.09 1.64 0.26
CA HIS A 169 -0.73 2.14 0.47
C HIS A 169 -0.60 2.85 1.82
N TRP A 170 -1.57 3.69 2.16
CA TRP A 170 -1.59 4.33 3.47
C TRP A 170 -1.51 3.30 4.60
N LEU A 171 -2.36 2.28 4.58
CA LEU A 171 -2.43 1.28 5.63
C LEU A 171 -1.15 0.46 5.76
N ILE A 172 -0.57 0.04 4.64
CA ILE A 172 0.52 -0.94 4.59
C ILE A 172 1.89 -0.26 4.57
N ASP A 173 2.03 0.84 3.83
CA ASP A 173 3.33 1.43 3.55
C ASP A 173 3.62 2.65 4.43
N ASP A 174 2.59 3.41 4.83
CA ASP A 174 2.78 4.67 5.57
C ASP A 174 2.46 4.56 7.06
N LEU A 175 1.31 4.01 7.40
CA LEU A 175 0.83 3.97 8.78
C LEU A 175 1.79 3.26 9.77
N PRO A 176 2.51 2.18 9.39
CA PRO A 176 3.49 1.54 10.28
C PRO A 176 4.64 2.47 10.68
N ARG A 177 4.99 3.46 9.84
CA ARG A 177 6.06 4.44 10.13
C ARG A 177 5.79 5.29 11.37
N LEU A 178 4.56 5.27 11.91
CA LEU A 178 4.26 5.83 13.24
C LEU A 178 5.15 5.27 14.36
N ARG A 179 5.77 4.09 14.18
CA ARG A 179 6.74 3.56 15.12
C ARG A 179 7.93 4.51 15.34
N ALA A 180 8.28 5.30 14.32
CA ALA A 180 9.34 6.31 14.41
C ALA A 180 9.13 7.31 15.55
N LEU A 181 7.88 7.55 15.97
CA LEU A 181 7.58 8.41 17.12
C LEU A 181 8.17 7.92 18.45
N ASP A 182 8.37 6.62 18.59
CA ASP A 182 8.98 6.06 19.80
C ASP A 182 10.47 6.46 19.86
N GLY A 183 11.21 6.35 18.74
CA GLY A 183 12.58 6.83 18.60
C GLY A 183 12.69 8.35 18.71
N LEU A 184 11.80 9.07 18.02
CA LEU A 184 11.80 10.54 18.07
C LEU A 184 11.61 11.07 19.50
N ARG A 185 10.71 10.48 20.26
CA ARG A 185 10.47 10.83 21.67
C ARG A 185 11.61 10.45 22.61
N ALA A 186 12.31 9.36 22.30
CA ALA A 186 13.49 8.98 23.08
C ALA A 186 14.61 10.01 22.93
N HIS A 187 14.77 10.58 21.73
CA HIS A 187 15.77 11.63 21.47
C HIS A 187 15.32 13.03 21.96
N HIS A 188 14.01 13.29 22.03
CA HIS A 188 13.44 14.58 22.38
C HIS A 188 12.31 14.41 23.42
N PRO A 189 12.66 14.04 24.67
CA PRO A 189 11.65 13.77 25.70
C PRO A 189 10.84 15.04 26.04
N GLY A 190 9.53 14.90 26.10
CA GLY A 190 8.62 15.98 26.45
C GLY A 190 8.31 17.00 25.35
N VAL A 191 9.02 16.96 24.21
CA VAL A 191 8.77 17.87 23.11
C VAL A 191 7.51 17.42 22.34
N PRO A 192 6.53 18.32 22.08
CA PRO A 192 5.36 17.96 21.28
C PRO A 192 5.73 17.63 19.84
N VAL A 193 4.94 16.75 19.20
CA VAL A 193 5.15 16.34 17.81
C VAL A 193 3.94 16.66 16.99
N THR A 194 4.14 17.34 15.86
CA THR A 194 3.11 17.53 14.83
C THR A 194 3.34 16.52 13.71
N LEU A 195 2.38 15.61 13.51
CA LEU A 195 2.32 14.78 12.32
C LEU A 195 1.86 15.62 11.14
N VAL A 196 2.74 15.76 10.16
CA VAL A 196 2.49 16.49 8.93
C VAL A 196 2.04 15.50 7.87
N LEU A 197 0.91 15.78 7.25
CA LEU A 197 0.32 14.99 6.15
C LEU A 197 -0.12 15.92 5.02
N VAL A 198 0.06 15.48 3.79
CA VAL A 198 -0.51 16.17 2.62
C VAL A 198 -1.98 15.77 2.49
N SER A 199 -2.86 16.73 2.28
CA SER A 199 -4.31 16.51 2.10
C SER A 199 -4.60 16.05 0.67
N TYR A 200 -5.55 15.12 0.52
CA TYR A 200 -5.98 14.63 -0.80
C TYR A 200 -7.49 14.77 -1.00
N PHE A 201 -8.26 13.92 -0.34
CA PHE A 201 -9.71 13.87 -0.44
C PHE A 201 -10.31 13.72 0.97
N PRO A 202 -11.47 14.37 1.27
CA PRO A 202 -12.02 14.36 2.63
C PRO A 202 -12.22 12.98 3.24
N HIS A 203 -12.65 12.00 2.44
CA HIS A 203 -12.90 10.63 2.92
C HIS A 203 -11.59 9.90 3.25
N ILE A 204 -10.54 10.07 2.44
CA ILE A 204 -9.24 9.46 2.69
C ILE A 204 -8.52 10.12 3.86
N ASP A 205 -8.57 11.44 3.97
CA ASP A 205 -7.95 12.18 5.07
C ASP A 205 -8.64 11.85 6.40
N ALA A 206 -9.96 11.65 6.39
CA ALA A 206 -10.70 11.15 7.55
C ALA A 206 -10.27 9.72 7.94
N ALA A 207 -10.08 8.81 6.96
CA ALA A 207 -9.61 7.45 7.21
C ALA A 207 -8.18 7.46 7.79
N ARG A 208 -7.29 8.30 7.24
CA ARG A 208 -5.91 8.50 7.71
C ARG A 208 -5.89 8.99 9.14
N ARG A 209 -6.65 10.05 9.46
CA ARG A 209 -6.78 10.59 10.82
C ARG A 209 -7.28 9.54 11.80
N ARG A 210 -8.33 8.80 11.46
CA ARG A 210 -8.91 7.76 12.32
C ARG A 210 -7.95 6.59 12.56
N SER A 211 -7.18 6.17 11.54
CA SER A 211 -6.20 5.09 11.68
C SER A 211 -5.00 5.51 12.54
N ILE A 212 -4.53 6.76 12.43
CA ILE A 212 -3.52 7.32 13.34
C ILE A 212 -4.04 7.29 14.78
N GLN A 213 -5.25 7.81 15.01
CA GLN A 213 -5.87 7.82 16.33
C GLN A 213 -6.06 6.42 16.91
N LEU A 214 -6.41 5.44 16.06
CA LEU A 214 -6.52 4.04 16.46
C LEU A 214 -5.16 3.49 16.94
N LEU A 215 -4.07 3.74 16.21
CA LEU A 215 -2.75 3.23 16.57
C LEU A 215 -2.16 3.95 17.78
N MET A 216 -2.31 5.25 17.84
CA MET A 216 -1.72 6.06 18.89
C MET A 216 -2.51 6.01 20.20
N GLY A 217 -3.82 5.80 20.15
CA GLY A 217 -4.70 5.93 21.31
C GLY A 217 -4.68 7.37 21.84
N ARG A 218 -4.74 7.53 23.16
CA ARG A 218 -4.72 8.83 23.85
C ARG A 218 -3.29 9.32 24.14
N ARG A 219 -2.37 9.27 23.20
CA ARG A 219 -1.01 9.80 23.40
C ARG A 219 -1.09 11.33 23.43
N SER A 220 -0.73 11.93 24.57
CA SER A 220 -0.58 13.38 24.70
C SER A 220 0.62 13.88 23.90
N GLY A 221 0.63 15.15 23.51
CA GLY A 221 1.75 15.79 22.83
C GLY A 221 1.92 15.42 21.35
N VAL A 222 0.89 14.85 20.69
CA VAL A 222 0.89 14.63 19.23
C VAL A 222 -0.33 15.29 18.62
N SER A 223 -0.10 16.17 17.67
CA SER A 223 -1.10 16.82 16.82
C SER A 223 -1.04 16.28 15.39
N ILE A 224 -2.07 16.53 14.59
CA ILE A 224 -2.13 16.15 13.18
C ILE A 224 -2.47 17.39 12.35
N ARG A 225 -1.58 17.75 11.44
CA ARG A 225 -1.74 18.86 10.51
C ARG A 225 -1.81 18.33 9.07
N PHE A 226 -2.87 18.68 8.36
CA PHE A 226 -2.99 18.42 6.93
C PHE A 226 -2.60 19.68 6.16
N LEU A 227 -1.68 19.53 5.21
CA LEU A 227 -1.20 20.57 4.32
C LEU A 227 -1.86 20.47 2.96
N ASP A 228 -2.04 21.60 2.31
CA ASP A 228 -2.56 21.66 0.94
C ASP A 228 -1.53 21.09 -0.04
N ARG A 229 -1.92 20.11 -0.85
CA ARG A 229 -1.05 19.45 -1.83
C ARG A 229 -0.57 20.35 -2.97
N TYR A 230 -1.20 21.51 -3.16
CA TYR A 230 -0.88 22.43 -4.24
C TYR A 230 0.07 23.55 -3.81
N LYS A 231 0.47 23.56 -2.54
CA LYS A 231 1.41 24.55 -1.98
C LYS A 231 2.77 23.96 -1.72
N THR A 232 3.77 24.83 -1.77
CA THR A 232 5.15 24.53 -1.35
C THR A 232 5.38 25.06 0.05
N TYR A 233 5.82 24.18 0.93
CA TYR A 233 6.09 24.48 2.33
C TYR A 233 7.57 24.41 2.62
N HIS A 234 8.06 25.31 3.47
CA HIS A 234 9.42 25.28 3.98
C HIS A 234 9.43 24.87 5.45
N PHE A 235 10.37 23.99 5.82
CA PHE A 235 10.62 23.54 7.18
C PHE A 235 12.08 23.80 7.54
N ALA A 236 12.30 24.52 8.65
CA ALA A 236 13.66 24.66 9.21
C ALA A 236 14.22 23.30 9.67
N CYS A 237 13.36 22.43 10.18
CA CYS A 237 13.70 21.05 10.55
C CYS A 237 12.47 20.15 10.38
N LEU A 238 12.63 19.05 9.66
CA LEU A 238 11.58 18.07 9.42
C LEU A 238 12.12 16.66 9.66
N HIS A 239 11.37 15.86 10.39
CA HIS A 239 11.66 14.45 10.59
C HIS A 239 10.78 13.62 9.65
N HIS A 240 11.30 12.49 9.20
CA HIS A 240 10.58 11.52 8.41
C HIS A 240 11.13 10.11 8.63
N ALA A 241 10.43 9.11 8.18
CA ALA A 241 10.96 7.76 8.11
C ALA A 241 11.11 7.33 6.64
N THR A 242 12.22 6.65 6.32
CA THR A 242 12.38 6.05 5.00
C THR A 242 11.30 4.98 4.76
N PRO A 243 10.97 4.65 3.50
CA PRO A 243 9.96 3.66 3.18
C PRO A 243 10.22 2.31 3.86
N CYS A 244 9.17 1.68 4.37
CA CYS A 244 9.21 0.30 4.87
C CYS A 244 8.71 -0.72 3.83
N SER A 245 8.51 -0.28 2.60
CA SER A 245 8.05 -1.07 1.46
C SER A 245 8.67 -0.49 0.20
N LEU A 246 9.37 -1.31 -0.55
CA LEU A 246 10.02 -0.94 -1.81
C LEU A 246 9.62 -1.93 -2.90
N PRO A 247 9.31 -1.47 -4.12
CA PRO A 247 8.82 -2.34 -5.19
C PRO A 247 9.72 -3.55 -5.50
N SER A 248 11.02 -3.37 -5.42
CA SER A 248 11.98 -4.44 -5.72
C SER A 248 12.18 -5.46 -4.59
N THR A 249 11.92 -5.05 -3.33
CA THR A 249 12.14 -5.92 -2.14
C THR A 249 10.86 -6.43 -1.53
N GLY A 250 9.72 -5.82 -1.87
CA GLY A 250 8.44 -6.10 -1.26
C GLY A 250 8.21 -5.34 0.05
N LYS A 251 7.40 -5.90 0.92
CA LYS A 251 6.93 -5.26 2.16
C LYS A 251 7.68 -5.75 3.38
N SER A 252 8.03 -4.84 4.29
CA SER A 252 8.71 -5.20 5.54
C SER A 252 7.82 -6.05 6.46
N PRO A 253 8.25 -7.28 6.80
CA PRO A 253 7.53 -8.12 7.75
C PRO A 253 7.48 -7.50 9.15
N HIS A 254 8.50 -6.73 9.52
CA HIS A 254 8.59 -6.03 10.80
C HIS A 254 7.56 -4.91 10.90
N ALA A 255 7.38 -4.13 9.82
CA ALA A 255 6.39 -3.07 9.74
C ALA A 255 4.95 -3.62 9.82
N LEU A 256 4.66 -4.69 9.08
CA LEU A 256 3.34 -5.33 9.10
C LEU A 256 3.06 -6.02 10.45
N SER A 257 4.07 -6.64 11.05
CA SER A 257 3.95 -7.21 12.40
C SER A 257 3.67 -6.13 13.46
N PHE A 258 4.35 -4.98 13.38
CA PHE A 258 4.03 -3.82 14.24
C PHE A 258 2.58 -3.37 14.05
N LEU A 259 2.16 -3.11 12.81
CA LEU A 259 0.80 -2.68 12.49
C LEU A 259 -0.25 -3.64 13.08
N THR A 260 -0.12 -4.92 12.79
CA THR A 260 -1.09 -5.93 13.23
C THR A 260 -1.13 -6.07 14.75
N ARG A 261 0.02 -6.02 15.43
CA ARG A 261 0.07 -6.06 16.90
C ARG A 261 -0.60 -4.84 17.52
N GLN A 262 -0.31 -3.62 17.00
CA GLN A 262 -0.92 -2.39 17.53
C GLN A 262 -2.43 -2.39 17.33
N VAL A 263 -2.91 -2.74 16.15
CA VAL A 263 -4.35 -2.80 15.86
C VAL A 263 -5.03 -3.86 16.73
N ARG A 264 -4.46 -5.06 16.85
CA ARG A 264 -5.00 -6.11 17.74
C ARG A 264 -5.07 -5.66 19.20
N ALA A 265 -4.05 -4.97 19.70
CA ALA A 265 -4.04 -4.45 21.07
C ALA A 265 -5.16 -3.43 21.33
N ARG A 266 -5.50 -2.62 20.30
CA ARG A 266 -6.51 -1.56 20.38
C ARG A 266 -7.93 -2.02 20.03
N THR A 267 -8.05 -3.13 19.30
CA THR A 267 -9.36 -3.68 18.88
C THR A 267 -9.79 -4.88 19.71
N ARG A 268 -9.07 -5.22 20.80
CA ARG A 268 -9.39 -6.37 21.64
C ARG A 268 -10.88 -6.35 21.99
N LEU A 269 -11.62 -7.22 21.30
CA LEU A 269 -12.89 -7.71 21.80
C LEU A 269 -12.57 -8.66 22.97
N PRO A 270 -13.35 -8.65 24.06
CA PRO A 270 -13.20 -9.65 25.12
C PRO A 270 -13.13 -11.05 24.51
N ARG A 271 -12.21 -11.88 24.97
CA ARG A 271 -12.07 -13.29 24.50
C ARG A 271 -13.41 -14.06 24.49
N ALA A 272 -14.33 -13.67 25.38
CA ALA A 272 -15.68 -14.20 25.45
C ALA A 272 -16.48 -14.02 24.13
N VAL A 273 -16.36 -12.89 23.46
CA VAL A 273 -17.09 -12.62 22.19
C VAL A 273 -16.54 -13.49 21.05
N PHE A 274 -15.22 -13.74 21.02
CA PHE A 274 -14.61 -14.68 20.06
C PHE A 274 -14.98 -16.15 20.37
N GLY A 275 -15.11 -16.50 21.64
CA GLY A 275 -15.54 -17.85 22.09
C GLY A 275 -16.98 -18.15 21.66
N ILE A 276 -17.90 -17.20 21.84
CA ILE A 276 -19.33 -17.36 21.49
C ILE A 276 -19.50 -17.48 19.96
N GLN A 277 -18.76 -16.70 19.16
CA GLN A 277 -18.82 -16.82 17.69
C GLN A 277 -18.26 -18.15 17.17
N ARG A 278 -17.25 -18.72 17.85
CA ARG A 278 -16.69 -20.03 17.53
C ARG A 278 -17.63 -21.19 17.93
N LEU A 279 -18.34 -21.06 19.05
CA LEU A 279 -19.35 -22.04 19.51
C LEU A 279 -20.59 -22.02 18.60
N ALA A 280 -20.91 -20.89 17.95
CA ALA A 280 -22.03 -20.82 17.02
C ALA A 280 -21.74 -21.48 15.64
N GLY A 281 -20.54 -22.03 15.41
CA GLY A 281 -20.19 -22.79 14.19
C GLY A 281 -20.21 -22.00 12.90
N ARG A 282 -20.31 -20.67 12.99
CA ARG A 282 -20.41 -19.77 11.84
C ARG A 282 -19.19 -18.84 11.80
N GLY A 283 -18.09 -19.35 11.26
CA GLY A 283 -17.00 -18.49 10.83
C GLY A 283 -17.48 -17.57 9.71
N ARG A 284 -16.98 -16.33 9.72
CA ARG A 284 -17.39 -15.35 8.72
C ARG A 284 -16.65 -15.61 7.41
N ARG A 285 -17.38 -15.91 6.38
CA ARG A 285 -16.90 -15.92 4.99
C ARG A 285 -17.15 -14.52 4.44
N LEU A 286 -16.10 -13.77 4.15
CA LEU A 286 -16.23 -12.38 3.72
C LEU A 286 -16.08 -12.26 2.20
N PHE A 287 -17.01 -11.59 1.57
CA PHE A 287 -16.84 -11.05 0.23
C PHE A 287 -16.62 -9.54 0.31
N VAL A 288 -15.40 -9.09 0.00
CA VAL A 288 -15.05 -7.67 -0.06
C VAL A 288 -15.49 -7.12 -1.40
N ASP A 289 -16.63 -6.48 -1.37
CA ASP A 289 -17.26 -5.87 -2.53
C ASP A 289 -16.65 -4.50 -2.84
N ARG A 290 -16.95 -3.97 -4.01
CA ARG A 290 -16.47 -2.67 -4.46
C ARG A 290 -17.64 -1.86 -5.01
N HIS A 291 -17.70 -0.58 -4.61
CA HIS A 291 -18.73 0.32 -5.09
C HIS A 291 -18.70 0.44 -6.62
N PRO A 292 -19.85 0.28 -7.33
CA PRO A 292 -19.94 0.50 -8.77
C PRO A 292 -19.44 1.89 -9.18
N GLY A 293 -18.83 2.02 -10.35
CA GLY A 293 -18.35 3.29 -10.91
C GLY A 293 -16.95 3.73 -10.43
N ARG A 294 -16.27 2.94 -9.59
CA ARG A 294 -14.88 3.23 -9.17
C ARG A 294 -13.82 2.41 -9.93
N GLY A 295 -14.21 1.86 -11.07
CA GLY A 295 -13.37 0.94 -11.85
C GLY A 295 -13.16 -0.41 -11.18
N ARG A 296 -12.89 -1.43 -11.98
CA ARG A 296 -12.76 -2.82 -11.54
C ARG A 296 -14.03 -3.37 -10.90
N GLY A 297 -15.18 -2.87 -11.33
CA GLY A 297 -16.47 -3.45 -10.95
C GLY A 297 -16.67 -4.81 -11.59
N LEU A 298 -17.41 -5.70 -10.92
CA LEU A 298 -17.84 -6.97 -11.53
C LEU A 298 -19.05 -6.72 -12.43
N ALA A 299 -18.89 -6.91 -13.74
CA ALA A 299 -19.98 -6.78 -14.71
C ALA A 299 -21.09 -7.82 -14.47
N ASN A 300 -20.69 -9.03 -14.04
CA ASN A 300 -21.61 -10.10 -13.65
C ASN A 300 -21.75 -10.24 -12.14
N ARG A 301 -21.78 -9.12 -11.42
CA ARG A 301 -21.78 -9.04 -9.95
C ARG A 301 -22.86 -9.91 -9.30
N GLU A 302 -24.08 -9.89 -9.83
CA GLU A 302 -25.19 -10.64 -9.25
C GLU A 302 -24.99 -12.16 -9.37
N ALA A 303 -24.42 -12.65 -10.47
CA ALA A 303 -24.09 -14.06 -10.63
C ALA A 303 -23.01 -14.49 -9.62
N VAL A 304 -21.95 -13.70 -9.45
CA VAL A 304 -20.90 -13.94 -8.45
C VAL A 304 -21.47 -13.90 -7.04
N LEU A 305 -22.33 -12.91 -6.74
CA LEU A 305 -22.97 -12.80 -5.44
C LEU A 305 -23.92 -13.97 -5.14
N ALA A 306 -24.66 -14.46 -6.14
CA ALA A 306 -25.53 -15.61 -5.97
C ALA A 306 -24.73 -16.85 -5.53
N VAL A 307 -23.61 -17.13 -6.20
CA VAL A 307 -22.69 -18.22 -5.83
C VAL A 307 -22.15 -18.02 -4.42
N LEU A 308 -21.62 -16.83 -4.11
CA LEU A 308 -21.00 -16.57 -2.81
C LEU A 308 -22.03 -16.59 -1.68
N ARG A 309 -23.24 -16.05 -1.86
CA ARG A 309 -24.32 -16.12 -0.87
C ARG A 309 -24.77 -17.57 -0.63
N GLY A 310 -24.91 -18.37 -1.70
CA GLY A 310 -25.20 -19.80 -1.59
C GLY A 310 -24.16 -20.56 -0.77
N LEU A 311 -22.93 -20.09 -0.78
CA LEU A 311 -21.83 -20.61 0.04
C LEU A 311 -21.71 -19.93 1.43
N GLY A 312 -22.62 -19.05 1.79
CA GLY A 312 -22.66 -18.37 3.08
C GLY A 312 -21.67 -17.23 3.25
N PHE A 313 -21.23 -16.61 2.15
CA PHE A 313 -20.44 -15.38 2.24
C PHE A 313 -21.34 -14.17 2.56
N GLU A 314 -20.82 -13.30 3.40
CA GLU A 314 -21.37 -11.97 3.71
C GLU A 314 -20.69 -10.93 2.84
N ALA A 315 -21.44 -10.21 2.03
CA ALA A 315 -20.91 -9.06 1.26
C ALA A 315 -20.61 -7.91 2.21
N PHE A 316 -19.44 -7.31 2.04
CA PHE A 316 -18.92 -6.28 2.91
C PHE A 316 -18.23 -5.18 2.10
N ASP A 317 -18.71 -3.96 2.26
CA ASP A 317 -18.07 -2.76 1.71
C ASP A 317 -17.22 -2.08 2.79
N PRO A 318 -15.88 -2.07 2.66
CA PRO A 318 -14.99 -1.42 3.61
C PRO A 318 -15.20 0.09 3.71
N GLU A 319 -15.66 0.76 2.65
CA GLU A 319 -15.84 2.21 2.63
C GLU A 319 -16.94 2.68 3.57
N LEU A 320 -17.92 1.82 3.84
CA LEU A 320 -19.03 2.10 4.76
C LEU A 320 -18.70 1.86 6.23
N THR A 321 -17.45 1.47 6.55
CA THR A 321 -17.07 1.08 7.90
C THR A 321 -15.79 1.73 8.38
N SER A 322 -15.64 1.87 9.69
CA SER A 322 -14.41 2.38 10.28
C SER A 322 -13.26 1.39 10.16
N VAL A 323 -12.02 1.87 10.14
CA VAL A 323 -10.78 1.04 10.13
C VAL A 323 -10.81 0.01 11.27
N ARG A 324 -11.33 0.39 12.45
CA ARG A 324 -11.48 -0.53 13.58
C ARG A 324 -12.44 -1.68 13.28
N GLN A 325 -13.60 -1.39 12.69
CA GLN A 325 -14.58 -2.41 12.30
C GLN A 325 -14.02 -3.32 11.21
N GLN A 326 -13.33 -2.74 10.23
CA GLN A 326 -12.62 -3.50 9.19
C GLN A 326 -11.64 -4.48 9.81
N ALA A 327 -10.72 -4.01 10.67
CA ALA A 327 -9.74 -4.86 11.33
C ALA A 327 -10.38 -6.01 12.15
N VAL A 328 -11.49 -5.73 12.86
CA VAL A 328 -12.23 -6.75 13.61
C VAL A 328 -12.84 -7.78 12.67
N ARG A 329 -13.48 -7.38 11.57
CA ARG A 329 -14.10 -8.30 10.62
C ARG A 329 -13.07 -9.21 9.94
N PHE A 330 -11.98 -8.62 9.43
CA PHE A 330 -10.91 -9.39 8.78
C PHE A 330 -10.20 -10.34 9.77
N SER A 331 -9.98 -9.93 11.02
CA SER A 331 -9.37 -10.81 12.04
C SER A 331 -10.24 -12.01 12.44
N ALA A 332 -11.54 -11.92 12.22
CA ALA A 332 -12.50 -12.99 12.48
C ALA A 332 -12.82 -13.84 11.25
N ALA A 333 -12.34 -13.44 10.05
CA ALA A 333 -12.62 -14.14 8.82
C ALA A 333 -11.99 -15.55 8.80
N GLU A 334 -12.73 -16.51 8.25
CA GLU A 334 -12.25 -17.86 7.92
C GLU A 334 -11.75 -17.96 6.50
N ILE A 335 -12.33 -17.19 5.61
CA ILE A 335 -11.93 -17.03 4.21
C ILE A 335 -12.35 -15.63 3.75
N VAL A 336 -11.54 -15.04 2.91
CA VAL A 336 -11.83 -13.75 2.26
C VAL A 336 -11.77 -13.91 0.74
N VAL A 337 -12.84 -13.51 0.08
CA VAL A 337 -12.88 -13.30 -1.36
C VAL A 337 -13.08 -11.81 -1.58
N GLY A 338 -12.41 -11.20 -2.53
CA GLY A 338 -12.66 -9.78 -2.77
C GLY A 338 -12.10 -9.26 -4.08
N ILE A 339 -12.74 -8.22 -4.58
CA ILE A 339 -12.29 -7.50 -5.76
C ILE A 339 -11.00 -6.75 -5.41
N ALA A 340 -9.95 -6.91 -6.22
CA ALA A 340 -8.68 -6.23 -5.99
C ALA A 340 -8.87 -4.71 -5.92
N GLY A 341 -8.54 -4.14 -4.80
CA GLY A 341 -8.71 -2.74 -4.48
C GLY A 341 -8.28 -2.42 -3.06
N ALA A 342 -8.19 -1.14 -2.72
CA ALA A 342 -7.64 -0.67 -1.45
C ALA A 342 -8.23 -1.38 -0.21
N GLY A 343 -9.51 -1.77 -0.25
CA GLY A 343 -10.17 -2.51 0.83
C GLY A 343 -9.55 -3.87 1.12
N MET A 344 -8.95 -4.53 0.13
CA MET A 344 -8.27 -5.82 0.31
C MET A 344 -6.94 -5.71 1.08
N ALA A 345 -6.38 -4.53 1.25
CA ALA A 345 -5.22 -4.33 2.12
C ALA A 345 -5.51 -4.73 3.58
N ASN A 346 -6.78 -4.69 4.00
CA ASN A 346 -7.20 -5.14 5.34
C ASN A 346 -6.96 -6.64 5.58
N THR A 347 -6.66 -7.43 4.55
CA THR A 347 -6.24 -8.83 4.71
C THR A 347 -5.00 -8.98 5.58
N VAL A 348 -4.22 -7.91 5.76
CA VAL A 348 -3.11 -7.84 6.73
C VAL A 348 -3.58 -8.19 8.16
N PHE A 349 -4.84 -7.95 8.50
CA PHE A 349 -5.42 -8.25 9.81
C PHE A 349 -5.95 -9.67 9.95
N CYS A 350 -6.07 -10.43 8.86
CA CYS A 350 -6.49 -11.84 8.92
C CYS A 350 -5.51 -12.67 9.75
N ARG A 351 -5.99 -13.80 10.25
CA ARG A 351 -5.13 -14.77 10.95
C ARG A 351 -4.18 -15.42 9.93
N PRO A 352 -3.00 -15.83 10.35
CA PRO A 352 -2.17 -16.70 9.51
C PRO A 352 -2.97 -17.93 9.06
N GLY A 353 -2.80 -18.34 7.82
CA GLY A 353 -3.52 -19.46 7.21
C GLY A 353 -4.96 -19.16 6.78
N THR A 354 -5.48 -17.93 6.96
CA THR A 354 -6.80 -17.57 6.40
C THR A 354 -6.69 -17.51 4.87
N PRO A 355 -7.44 -18.36 4.11
CA PRO A 355 -7.42 -18.29 2.65
C PRO A 355 -7.93 -16.94 2.16
N ILE A 356 -7.18 -16.33 1.23
CA ILE A 356 -7.51 -15.06 0.60
C ILE A 356 -7.53 -15.27 -0.91
N LEU A 357 -8.62 -14.87 -1.56
CA LEU A 357 -8.82 -14.99 -2.98
C LEU A 357 -9.15 -13.62 -3.58
N HIS A 358 -8.34 -13.17 -4.52
CA HIS A 358 -8.53 -11.88 -5.21
C HIS A 358 -9.26 -12.11 -6.54
N LEU A 359 -10.28 -11.31 -6.81
CA LEU A 359 -10.92 -11.21 -8.11
C LEU A 359 -10.31 -10.01 -8.83
N VAL A 360 -9.75 -10.23 -10.02
CA VAL A 360 -8.93 -9.23 -10.72
C VAL A 360 -9.21 -9.24 -12.21
N PRO A 361 -9.18 -8.09 -12.89
CA PRO A 361 -9.23 -8.06 -14.36
C PRO A 361 -7.98 -8.68 -14.96
N GLU A 362 -8.11 -9.38 -16.07
CA GLU A 362 -6.97 -9.84 -16.86
C GLU A 362 -6.14 -8.63 -17.31
N GLY A 363 -4.81 -8.71 -17.16
CA GLY A 363 -3.90 -7.57 -17.35
C GLY A 363 -3.57 -6.80 -16.04
N TRP A 364 -4.07 -7.27 -14.90
CA TRP A 364 -3.62 -6.75 -13.61
C TRP A 364 -2.24 -7.30 -13.25
N GLU A 365 -1.23 -6.44 -13.24
CA GLU A 365 0.17 -6.84 -13.01
C GLU A 365 0.74 -6.28 -11.69
N ASP A 366 -0.06 -5.55 -10.89
CA ASP A 366 0.39 -4.96 -9.62
C ASP A 366 0.70 -6.06 -8.58
N PRO A 367 1.94 -6.16 -8.08
CA PRO A 367 2.35 -7.19 -7.14
C PRO A 367 1.90 -6.94 -5.70
N PHE A 368 1.25 -5.83 -5.39
CA PHE A 368 0.95 -5.37 -4.03
C PHE A 368 0.36 -6.47 -3.11
N TYR A 369 -0.61 -7.23 -3.62
CA TYR A 369 -1.26 -8.29 -2.82
C TYR A 369 -0.44 -9.58 -2.77
N ALA A 370 0.33 -9.85 -3.80
CA ALA A 370 1.26 -10.98 -3.80
C ALA A 370 2.39 -10.76 -2.79
N GLU A 371 2.92 -9.54 -2.71
CA GLU A 371 3.90 -9.15 -1.69
C GLU A 371 3.31 -9.23 -0.27
N LEU A 372 2.03 -8.85 -0.11
CA LEU A 372 1.35 -8.98 1.18
C LEU A 372 1.16 -10.45 1.57
N ALA A 373 0.85 -11.34 0.62
CA ALA A 373 0.76 -12.77 0.84
C ALA A 373 2.13 -13.36 1.19
N ALA A 374 3.20 -12.96 0.48
CA ALA A 374 4.57 -13.43 0.73
C ALA A 374 5.02 -13.14 2.17
N VAL A 375 4.79 -11.92 2.69
CA VAL A 375 5.10 -11.57 4.09
C VAL A 375 4.34 -12.43 5.10
N ARG A 376 3.17 -12.95 4.70
CA ARG A 376 2.36 -13.84 5.53
C ARG A 376 2.77 -15.30 5.44
N GLY A 377 3.73 -15.65 4.56
CA GLY A 377 4.12 -17.02 4.24
C GLY A 377 3.00 -17.79 3.53
N GLU A 378 2.24 -17.12 2.68
CA GLU A 378 1.07 -17.68 2.00
C GLU A 378 1.17 -17.51 0.48
N SER A 379 0.63 -18.49 -0.27
CA SER A 379 0.47 -18.35 -1.71
C SER A 379 -0.53 -17.25 -2.05
N TYR A 380 -0.16 -16.37 -2.97
CA TYR A 380 -1.12 -15.46 -3.58
C TYR A 380 -2.13 -16.23 -4.43
N ARG A 381 -3.43 -15.94 -4.26
CA ARG A 381 -4.50 -16.59 -5.02
C ARG A 381 -5.32 -15.54 -5.74
N ALA A 382 -5.51 -15.72 -7.06
CA ALA A 382 -6.30 -14.81 -7.86
C ALA A 382 -7.13 -15.54 -8.92
N VAL A 383 -8.33 -15.01 -9.18
CA VAL A 383 -9.18 -15.38 -10.32
C VAL A 383 -9.19 -14.19 -11.28
N PHE A 384 -8.62 -14.40 -12.46
CA PHE A 384 -8.60 -13.40 -13.52
C PHE A 384 -9.84 -13.52 -14.38
N GLY A 385 -10.46 -12.38 -14.65
CA GLY A 385 -11.63 -12.32 -15.51
C GLY A 385 -11.42 -11.40 -16.72
N PRO A 386 -12.08 -11.69 -17.86
CA PRO A 386 -12.01 -10.85 -19.04
C PRO A 386 -12.53 -9.46 -18.73
N ARG A 387 -11.84 -8.45 -19.26
CA ARG A 387 -12.25 -7.06 -19.15
C ARG A 387 -13.48 -6.78 -19.99
N VAL A 388 -14.38 -5.97 -19.46
CA VAL A 388 -15.52 -5.47 -20.22
C VAL A 388 -15.05 -4.34 -21.14
N PRO A 389 -15.31 -4.41 -22.44
CA PRO A 389 -14.96 -3.35 -23.37
C PRO A 389 -15.60 -2.01 -22.95
N PRO A 390 -14.90 -0.88 -23.11
CA PRO A 390 -15.50 0.43 -22.92
C PRO A 390 -16.75 0.61 -23.75
N GLY A 391 -17.81 1.19 -23.19
CA GLY A 391 -19.07 1.44 -23.88
C GLY A 391 -20.07 0.26 -23.86
N SER A 392 -19.67 -0.94 -23.42
CA SER A 392 -20.56 -2.11 -23.32
C SER A 392 -21.17 -2.27 -21.91
N GLY A 393 -21.59 -1.16 -21.28
CA GLY A 393 -22.18 -1.17 -19.93
C GLY A 393 -21.18 -0.93 -18.79
N SER A 394 -19.89 -0.70 -19.10
CA SER A 394 -18.92 -0.26 -18.10
C SER A 394 -19.14 1.21 -17.74
N ALA A 395 -19.13 1.51 -16.44
CA ALA A 395 -19.19 2.87 -15.91
C ALA A 395 -17.83 3.58 -15.99
N VAL A 396 -16.79 2.91 -16.49
CA VAL A 396 -15.41 3.42 -16.54
C VAL A 396 -15.15 4.11 -17.87
N PRO A 397 -14.55 5.32 -17.88
CA PRO A 397 -14.16 6.00 -19.11
C PRO A 397 -13.23 5.15 -19.99
N PRO A 398 -13.37 5.23 -21.33
CA PRO A 398 -12.57 4.42 -22.26
C PRO A 398 -11.06 4.67 -22.19
N ASP A 399 -10.67 5.86 -21.81
CA ASP A 399 -9.28 6.32 -21.70
C ASP A 399 -8.59 5.91 -20.40
N TRP A 400 -9.33 5.28 -19.49
CA TRP A 400 -8.72 4.79 -18.26
C TRP A 400 -7.77 3.60 -18.52
N PRO A 401 -6.71 3.47 -17.71
CA PRO A 401 -5.81 2.34 -17.81
C PRO A 401 -6.53 1.00 -17.73
N ALA A 402 -6.12 0.05 -18.57
CA ALA A 402 -6.79 -1.23 -18.73
C ALA A 402 -7.05 -2.01 -17.43
N HIS A 403 -6.13 -1.88 -16.45
CA HIS A 403 -6.27 -2.53 -15.14
C HIS A 403 -7.32 -1.88 -14.23
N LEU A 404 -7.94 -0.77 -14.65
CA LEU A 404 -9.05 -0.11 -13.96
C LEU A 404 -10.42 -0.44 -14.58
N HIS A 405 -10.43 -1.12 -15.73
CA HIS A 405 -11.68 -1.50 -16.39
C HIS A 405 -12.48 -2.51 -15.56
N ASP A 406 -13.80 -2.47 -15.73
CA ASP A 406 -14.68 -3.48 -15.18
C ASP A 406 -14.41 -4.83 -15.84
N PHE A 407 -14.76 -5.92 -15.17
CA PHE A 407 -14.46 -7.27 -15.64
C PHE A 407 -15.56 -8.25 -15.18
N SER A 408 -15.57 -9.43 -15.74
CA SER A 408 -16.44 -10.52 -15.30
C SER A 408 -15.61 -11.68 -14.75
N VAL A 409 -16.19 -12.48 -13.87
CA VAL A 409 -15.56 -13.69 -13.33
C VAL A 409 -16.48 -14.87 -13.58
N GLU A 410 -15.95 -15.89 -14.25
CA GLU A 410 -16.71 -17.10 -14.49
C GLU A 410 -16.98 -17.85 -13.17
N PRO A 411 -18.26 -18.16 -12.85
CA PRO A 411 -18.62 -18.86 -11.63
C PRO A 411 -17.89 -20.20 -11.44
N THR A 412 -17.61 -20.91 -12.52
CA THR A 412 -16.86 -22.18 -12.51
C THR A 412 -15.41 -21.99 -12.08
N GLU A 413 -14.75 -20.93 -12.54
CA GLU A 413 -13.38 -20.58 -12.14
C GLU A 413 -13.33 -20.13 -10.67
N LEU A 414 -14.30 -19.34 -10.23
CA LEU A 414 -14.44 -18.97 -8.82
C LEU A 414 -14.58 -20.22 -7.93
N MET A 415 -15.42 -21.16 -8.33
CA MET A 415 -15.62 -22.42 -7.59
C MET A 415 -14.36 -23.29 -7.56
N ALA A 416 -13.62 -23.36 -8.68
CA ALA A 416 -12.36 -24.08 -8.75
C ALA A 416 -11.32 -23.47 -7.78
N ALA A 417 -11.23 -22.14 -7.76
CA ALA A 417 -10.34 -21.40 -6.88
C ALA A 417 -10.70 -21.57 -5.40
N LEU A 418 -11.99 -21.55 -5.05
CA LEU A 418 -12.47 -21.79 -3.69
C LEU A 418 -12.17 -23.23 -3.23
N ALA A 419 -12.41 -24.23 -4.10
CA ALA A 419 -12.09 -25.63 -3.79
C ALA A 419 -10.58 -25.85 -3.61
N ALA A 420 -9.74 -25.14 -4.37
CA ALA A 420 -8.29 -25.18 -4.18
C ALA A 420 -7.80 -24.42 -2.93
N ALA A 421 -8.55 -23.41 -2.48
CA ALA A 421 -8.22 -22.64 -1.28
C ALA A 421 -8.58 -23.37 0.02
N ASP A 422 -9.74 -24.05 0.05
CA ASP A 422 -10.21 -24.86 1.17
C ASP A 422 -10.99 -26.09 0.65
N PRO A 423 -10.28 -27.19 0.31
CA PRO A 423 -10.90 -28.38 -0.24
C PRO A 423 -11.94 -29.02 0.69
N ALA A 424 -11.70 -28.98 2.00
CA ALA A 424 -12.62 -29.59 2.97
C ALA A 424 -14.02 -28.94 2.97
N ARG A 425 -14.07 -27.65 2.67
CA ARG A 425 -15.31 -26.86 2.67
C ARG A 425 -16.02 -26.78 1.31
N PHE A 426 -15.24 -26.78 0.20
CA PHE A 426 -15.78 -26.43 -1.12
C PHE A 426 -15.70 -27.53 -2.18
N SER A 427 -15.06 -28.70 -1.92
CA SER A 427 -14.98 -29.79 -2.89
C SER A 427 -16.36 -30.36 -3.27
N GLY A 428 -17.32 -30.38 -2.36
CA GLY A 428 -18.70 -30.84 -2.61
C GLY A 428 -19.57 -29.85 -3.40
N ALA A 429 -19.21 -28.57 -3.40
CA ALA A 429 -20.02 -27.50 -3.98
C ALA A 429 -19.93 -27.43 -5.53
N ARG A 430 -18.99 -28.14 -6.17
CA ARG A 430 -18.90 -28.25 -7.63
C ARG A 430 -20.17 -28.81 -8.30
N ARG A 431 -21.03 -29.52 -7.54
CA ARG A 431 -22.29 -30.11 -8.05
C ARG A 431 -23.48 -29.15 -8.02
N ALA A 432 -23.33 -27.93 -7.46
CA ALA A 432 -24.44 -27.03 -7.20
C ALA A 432 -24.49 -25.80 -8.11
N VAL A 433 -23.64 -25.67 -9.13
CA VAL A 433 -23.75 -24.60 -10.10
C VAL A 433 -24.84 -24.99 -11.11
N PRO A 434 -25.98 -24.27 -11.17
CA PRO A 434 -26.97 -24.52 -12.24
C PRO A 434 -26.29 -24.30 -13.58
N GLY A 435 -26.47 -25.20 -14.52
CA GLY A 435 -26.07 -25.02 -15.91
C GLY A 435 -26.73 -23.75 -16.47
N PRO A 436 -26.20 -23.18 -17.57
CA PRO A 436 -26.77 -21.98 -18.21
C PRO A 436 -28.20 -22.12 -18.67
N ASP A 437 -28.78 -23.31 -18.60
CA ASP A 437 -30.11 -23.67 -19.13
C ASP A 437 -31.13 -24.14 -18.04
N ALA A 438 -30.95 -23.72 -16.79
CA ALA A 438 -31.97 -23.97 -15.78
C ALA A 438 -33.04 -22.86 -15.84
N PRO A 439 -34.36 -23.19 -15.94
CA PRO A 439 -35.46 -22.27 -16.18
C PRO A 439 -35.66 -21.23 -15.07
#